data_7263878903fea4bd12bfea1974e9a99a
#
_entry.id   7263878903fea4bd12bfea1974e9a99a
#
_cell.length_a   1.000
_cell.length_b   1.000
_cell.length_c   1.000
_cell.angle_alpha   90.00
_cell.angle_beta   90.00
_cell.angle_gamma   90.00
#
_symmetry.space_group_name_H-M   'P 1'
#
loop_
_entity.id
_entity.type
_entity.pdbx_description
1 polymer ?
#
loop_
_entity_poly.entity_id
_entity_poly.type
_entity_poly.pdbx_seq_one_letter_code
_entity_poly.pdbx_strand_id
1 'polypeptide(L)'
;MKFKKLITVVVGALAIPFAAIAGEDSQLTVEGQLMVTSVAAPAHMENVDEIFSGWVFRKDETQALQMDDFDNPAFIFIDKAIDTFSKVEGTAGKACVSCHESPEVFKGLRASMPRVNSSGELETIPELVNGCRTERMGAEKWKWSGGSMAGIVGLIGLQSRGMLVDVAIDGQASSMWEKGKELYYTRVGQLNMSCANCHEENYGNMIRADHLSMGQINGFPTYRLKNAKLNTIHGRFKGCMKNIRATPYKEGGDEFKALELYVASRSNGLTVETPSVRN
;
A
#
# COMPACT_ATOMS: atom_id res chain seq x y z
N MET A 1 -53.02 -13.34 53.33
CA MET A 1 -52.21 -13.67 52.16
C MET A 1 -51.48 -12.41 51.67
N LYS A 2 -50.15 -12.31 51.87
CA LYS A 2 -49.34 -11.17 51.46
C LYS A 2 -48.57 -11.56 50.20
N PHE A 3 -48.89 -10.91 49.05
CA PHE A 3 -48.16 -11.10 47.82
C PHE A 3 -46.83 -10.34 47.88
N LYS A 4 -45.70 -11.05 47.81
CA LYS A 4 -44.38 -10.47 47.62
C LYS A 4 -44.20 -10.17 46.11
N LYS A 5 -44.00 -8.90 45.78
CA LYS A 5 -43.62 -8.49 44.44
C LYS A 5 -42.14 -8.80 44.23
N LEU A 6 -41.82 -9.66 43.28
CA LEU A 6 -40.48 -9.92 42.79
C LEU A 6 -40.07 -8.77 41.89
N ILE A 7 -39.00 -8.04 42.24
CA ILE A 7 -38.42 -7.02 41.42
C ILE A 7 -37.31 -7.70 40.58
N THR A 8 -37.54 -7.87 39.32
CA THR A 8 -36.49 -8.36 38.37
C THR A 8 -35.59 -7.17 37.99
N VAL A 9 -34.37 -7.20 38.47
CA VAL A 9 -33.34 -6.25 38.06
C VAL A 9 -32.75 -6.75 36.73
N VAL A 10 -33.04 -6.05 35.62
CA VAL A 10 -32.39 -6.28 34.35
C VAL A 10 -31.06 -5.53 34.37
N VAL A 11 -29.97 -6.27 34.51
CA VAL A 11 -28.61 -5.74 34.33
C VAL A 11 -28.39 -5.65 32.84
N GLY A 12 -28.55 -4.46 32.28
CA GLY A 12 -28.15 -4.15 30.93
C GLY A 12 -26.62 -4.14 30.86
N ALA A 13 -26.04 -5.09 30.13
CA ALA A 13 -24.63 -5.04 29.75
C ALA A 13 -24.42 -3.84 28.82
N LEU A 14 -23.83 -2.75 29.30
CA LEU A 14 -23.31 -1.68 28.44
C LEU A 14 -22.14 -2.29 27.66
N ALA A 15 -22.34 -2.55 26.39
CA ALA A 15 -21.24 -2.73 25.44
C ALA A 15 -20.52 -1.38 25.35
N ILE A 16 -19.34 -1.28 25.96
CA ILE A 16 -18.44 -0.15 25.80
C ILE A 16 -17.87 -0.31 24.39
N PRO A 17 -18.12 0.61 23.45
CA PRO A 17 -17.42 0.58 22.18
C PRO A 17 -15.93 0.77 22.49
N PHE A 18 -15.09 -0.14 22.01
CA PHE A 18 -13.64 0.05 21.97
C PHE A 18 -13.40 1.25 21.03
N ALA A 19 -13.39 2.44 21.61
CA ALA A 19 -13.01 3.64 20.91
C ALA A 19 -11.51 3.56 20.61
N ALA A 20 -11.22 3.86 19.37
CA ALA A 20 -9.96 3.94 18.69
C ALA A 20 -8.77 4.33 19.56
N ILE A 21 -7.70 3.58 19.43
CA ILE A 21 -6.35 4.01 19.78
C ILE A 21 -5.84 4.88 18.60
N ALA A 22 -6.45 6.02 18.40
CA ALA A 22 -5.84 7.15 17.76
C ALA A 22 -5.70 8.20 18.85
N GLY A 23 -4.48 8.58 19.19
CA GLY A 23 -4.24 9.77 20.00
C GLY A 23 -4.95 10.94 19.30
N GLU A 24 -5.73 11.70 20.04
CA GLU A 24 -6.72 12.68 19.56
C GLU A 24 -6.15 13.85 18.75
N ASP A 25 -4.82 13.91 18.44
CA ASP A 25 -4.18 15.10 17.85
C ASP A 25 -3.11 14.86 16.77
N SER A 26 -2.81 13.64 16.33
CA SER A 26 -1.74 13.47 15.32
C SER A 26 -2.32 13.35 13.91
N GLN A 27 -2.39 14.49 13.22
CA GLN A 27 -2.66 14.53 11.78
C GLN A 27 -1.33 14.41 11.02
N LEU A 28 -1.27 13.53 10.03
CA LEU A 28 -0.12 13.44 9.14
C LEU A 28 -0.06 14.68 8.26
N THR A 29 0.92 15.53 8.53
CA THR A 29 1.30 16.65 7.67
C THR A 29 2.70 16.38 7.16
N VAL A 30 2.93 16.42 5.85
CA VAL A 30 4.24 16.21 5.23
C VAL A 30 4.57 17.45 4.42
N GLU A 31 5.71 18.10 4.72
CA GLU A 31 6.11 19.35 4.07
C GLU A 31 4.98 20.40 4.04
N GLY A 32 4.25 20.55 5.14
CA GLY A 32 3.13 21.49 5.26
C GLY A 32 1.83 21.06 4.55
N GLN A 33 1.81 19.92 3.85
CA GLN A 33 0.62 19.39 3.22
C GLN A 33 -0.09 18.39 4.13
N LEU A 34 -1.35 18.67 4.48
CA LEU A 34 -2.20 17.74 5.24
C LEU A 34 -2.56 16.51 4.39
N MET A 35 -2.35 15.32 4.96
CA MET A 35 -2.70 14.04 4.35
C MET A 35 -4.03 13.52 4.91
N VAL A 36 -4.86 12.98 4.03
CA VAL A 36 -6.08 12.24 4.41
C VAL A 36 -5.67 10.83 4.81
N THR A 37 -5.64 10.57 6.11
CA THR A 37 -5.21 9.28 6.69
C THR A 37 -6.35 8.39 7.13
N SER A 38 -7.59 8.89 7.14
CA SER A 38 -8.81 8.11 7.37
C SER A 38 -9.95 8.61 6.50
N VAL A 39 -10.79 7.70 6.03
CA VAL A 39 -12.03 7.97 5.29
C VAL A 39 -13.03 6.84 5.49
N ALA A 40 -14.30 7.08 5.19
CA ALA A 40 -15.30 6.01 5.10
C ALA A 40 -14.80 4.90 4.17
N ALA A 41 -15.03 3.66 4.52
CA ALA A 41 -14.60 2.53 3.72
C ALA A 41 -15.26 2.55 2.34
N PRO A 42 -14.52 2.25 1.25
CA PRO A 42 -15.12 2.04 -0.07
C PRO A 42 -16.25 1.01 -0.02
N ALA A 43 -17.32 1.23 -0.79
CA ALA A 43 -18.54 0.42 -0.75
C ALA A 43 -18.32 -1.11 -0.94
N HIS A 44 -17.23 -1.51 -1.55
CA HIS A 44 -16.88 -2.92 -1.74
C HIS A 44 -16.23 -3.58 -0.51
N MET A 45 -15.99 -2.83 0.58
CA MET A 45 -15.43 -3.33 1.84
C MET A 45 -16.55 -3.48 2.89
N GLU A 46 -17.29 -4.58 2.80
CA GLU A 46 -18.51 -4.81 3.59
C GLU A 46 -18.27 -5.02 5.10
N ASN A 47 -17.03 -5.35 5.49
CA ASN A 47 -16.68 -5.74 6.86
C ASN A 47 -16.08 -4.62 7.72
N VAL A 48 -15.95 -3.41 7.16
CA VAL A 48 -15.35 -2.25 7.85
C VAL A 48 -16.08 -0.98 7.42
N ASP A 49 -16.32 -0.08 8.37
CA ASP A 49 -17.03 1.19 8.13
C ASP A 49 -16.06 2.33 7.72
N GLU A 50 -14.83 2.25 8.20
CA GLU A 50 -13.79 3.26 7.99
C GLU A 50 -12.45 2.60 7.70
N ILE A 51 -11.63 3.24 6.87
CA ILE A 51 -10.28 2.79 6.56
C ILE A 51 -9.25 3.78 7.05
N PHE A 52 -8.12 3.25 7.51
CA PHE A 52 -7.00 4.03 8.02
C PHE A 52 -5.73 3.73 7.24
N SER A 53 -4.95 4.76 6.96
CA SER A 53 -3.62 4.59 6.42
C SER A 53 -2.72 3.79 7.38
N GLY A 54 -1.73 3.10 6.84
CA GLY A 54 -0.76 2.38 7.66
C GLY A 54 0.06 3.27 8.60
N TRP A 55 0.10 4.58 8.40
CA TRP A 55 0.76 5.55 9.27
C TRP A 55 0.10 5.62 10.66
N VAL A 56 -1.23 5.61 10.72
CA VAL A 56 -2.02 5.70 11.96
C VAL A 56 -1.66 4.60 12.97
N PHE A 57 -1.23 3.45 12.50
CA PHE A 57 -0.86 2.30 13.33
C PHE A 57 0.60 2.34 13.81
N ARG A 58 1.34 3.41 13.54
CA ARG A 58 2.75 3.51 13.93
C ARG A 58 2.87 4.23 15.27
N LYS A 59 3.99 3.96 15.96
CA LYS A 59 4.39 4.73 17.15
C LYS A 59 4.86 6.12 16.72
N ASP A 60 4.78 7.05 17.64
CA ASP A 60 5.09 8.47 17.43
C ASP A 60 6.46 8.68 16.76
N GLU A 61 7.48 7.94 17.18
CA GLU A 61 8.83 8.07 16.61
C GLU A 61 8.88 7.65 15.13
N THR A 62 8.11 6.61 14.76
CA THR A 62 8.01 6.17 13.36
C THR A 62 7.11 7.12 12.55
N GLN A 63 6.09 7.68 13.16
CA GLN A 63 5.20 8.66 12.55
C GLN A 63 5.97 9.93 12.20
N ALA A 64 6.76 10.45 13.15
CA ALA A 64 7.57 11.65 12.98
C ALA A 64 8.53 11.55 11.78
N LEU A 65 9.18 10.40 11.57
CA LEU A 65 10.06 10.17 10.42
C LEU A 65 9.40 10.34 9.05
N GLN A 66 8.08 10.24 8.95
CA GLN A 66 7.36 10.43 7.69
C GLN A 66 6.88 11.87 7.49
N MET A 67 6.90 12.70 8.52
CA MET A 67 6.37 14.06 8.49
C MET A 67 7.33 15.08 7.86
N ASP A 68 8.62 14.73 7.80
CA ASP A 68 9.69 15.58 7.27
C ASP A 68 10.53 14.78 6.28
N ASP A 69 10.72 15.31 5.08
CA ASP A 69 11.47 14.64 4.01
C ASP A 69 12.97 14.51 4.35
N PHE A 70 13.52 15.43 5.14
CA PHE A 70 14.91 15.37 5.59
C PHE A 70 15.14 14.22 6.58
N ASP A 71 14.18 13.97 7.47
CA ASP A 71 14.25 12.90 8.46
C ASP A 71 13.81 11.54 7.90
N ASN A 72 13.11 11.53 6.77
CA ASN A 72 12.59 10.33 6.16
C ASN A 72 13.70 9.51 5.47
N PRO A 73 14.13 8.37 6.04
CA PRO A 73 15.25 7.59 5.48
C PRO A 73 14.96 6.98 4.10
N ALA A 74 13.73 7.04 3.62
CA ALA A 74 13.39 6.62 2.27
C ALA A 74 14.02 7.53 1.20
N PHE A 75 14.29 8.80 1.53
CA PHE A 75 14.84 9.76 0.57
C PHE A 75 16.23 9.43 0.08
N ILE A 76 17.04 8.70 0.85
CA ILE A 76 18.32 8.12 0.36
C ILE A 76 18.11 7.27 -0.91
N PHE A 77 16.96 6.61 -1.03
CA PHE A 77 16.62 5.79 -2.21
C PHE A 77 16.00 6.64 -3.32
N ILE A 78 15.29 7.72 -2.98
CA ILE A 78 14.75 8.68 -3.94
C ILE A 78 15.90 9.43 -4.62
N ASP A 79 16.90 9.91 -3.87
CA ASP A 79 18.07 10.59 -4.42
C ASP A 79 18.82 9.69 -5.42
N LYS A 80 19.07 8.43 -5.04
CA LYS A 80 19.64 7.44 -5.96
C LYS A 80 18.76 7.18 -7.20
N ALA A 81 17.45 7.30 -7.05
CA ALA A 81 16.53 7.13 -8.17
C ALA A 81 16.57 8.34 -9.12
N ILE A 82 16.79 9.55 -8.62
CA ILE A 82 17.04 10.75 -9.45
C ILE A 82 18.28 10.56 -10.32
N ASP A 83 19.39 10.09 -9.72
CA ASP A 83 20.59 9.75 -10.46
C ASP A 83 20.31 8.67 -11.52
N THR A 84 19.58 7.63 -11.13
CA THR A 84 19.21 6.51 -12.01
C THR A 84 18.32 6.97 -13.16
N PHE A 85 17.42 7.95 -12.94
CA PHE A 85 16.53 8.51 -13.94
C PHE A 85 17.29 9.21 -15.08
N SER A 86 18.43 9.81 -14.74
CA SER A 86 19.33 10.50 -15.69
C SER A 86 20.42 9.60 -16.29
N LYS A 87 20.58 8.38 -15.76
CA LYS A 87 21.64 7.47 -16.16
C LYS A 87 21.34 6.78 -17.49
N VAL A 88 22.26 6.91 -18.45
CA VAL A 88 22.19 6.19 -19.73
C VAL A 88 22.44 4.71 -19.51
N GLU A 89 21.55 3.84 -19.97
CA GLU A 89 21.64 2.37 -19.87
C GLU A 89 21.13 1.70 -21.16
N GLY A 90 21.52 0.44 -21.33
CA GLY A 90 21.07 -0.41 -22.44
C GLY A 90 21.72 -0.07 -23.80
N THR A 91 21.39 -0.87 -24.79
CA THR A 91 21.99 -0.80 -26.14
C THR A 91 21.50 0.40 -26.96
N ALA A 92 20.35 0.99 -26.60
CA ALA A 92 19.83 2.17 -27.27
C ALA A 92 20.48 3.49 -26.77
N GLY A 93 21.35 3.43 -25.76
CA GLY A 93 22.06 4.61 -25.24
C GLY A 93 21.11 5.69 -24.69
N LYS A 94 20.00 5.28 -24.03
CA LYS A 94 18.99 6.19 -23.49
C LYS A 94 18.91 6.12 -21.97
N ALA A 95 18.45 7.21 -21.37
CA ALA A 95 18.03 7.31 -19.97
C ALA A 95 16.51 7.53 -19.90
N CYS A 96 15.92 7.47 -18.72
CA CYS A 96 14.50 7.83 -18.54
C CYS A 96 14.26 9.30 -18.99
N VAL A 97 15.16 10.20 -18.60
CA VAL A 97 15.12 11.63 -18.99
C VAL A 97 15.18 11.85 -20.50
N SER A 98 15.64 10.90 -21.29
CA SER A 98 15.65 11.02 -22.76
C SER A 98 14.25 11.07 -23.38
N CYS A 99 13.21 10.63 -22.64
CA CYS A 99 11.83 10.61 -23.10
C CYS A 99 10.86 11.32 -22.14
N HIS A 100 11.21 11.47 -20.89
CA HIS A 100 10.33 11.91 -19.80
C HIS A 100 10.83 13.22 -19.16
N GLU A 101 11.40 14.15 -19.87
CA GLU A 101 11.92 15.44 -19.41
C GLU A 101 12.33 15.52 -17.92
N SER A 102 11.39 15.19 -17.01
CA SER A 102 11.59 15.17 -15.56
C SER A 102 10.63 14.17 -14.86
N PRO A 103 10.85 13.80 -13.58
CA PRO A 103 9.94 12.92 -12.84
C PRO A 103 8.52 13.49 -12.68
N GLU A 104 8.33 14.81 -12.69
CA GLU A 104 7.05 15.50 -12.48
C GLU A 104 6.00 15.15 -13.56
N VAL A 105 6.42 14.68 -14.73
CA VAL A 105 5.50 14.22 -15.78
C VAL A 105 4.62 13.03 -15.33
N PHE A 106 5.03 12.32 -14.28
CA PHE A 106 4.29 11.22 -13.70
C PHE A 106 3.28 11.63 -12.62
N LYS A 107 3.04 12.95 -12.45
CA LYS A 107 2.06 13.44 -11.48
C LYS A 107 0.69 12.78 -11.69
N GLY A 108 0.11 12.23 -10.62
CA GLY A 108 -1.17 11.52 -10.63
C GLY A 108 -1.08 10.04 -10.99
N LEU A 109 0.02 9.57 -11.58
CA LEU A 109 0.12 8.16 -12.00
C LEU A 109 -0.09 7.19 -10.84
N ARG A 110 0.59 7.42 -9.68
CA ARG A 110 0.46 6.51 -8.52
C ARG A 110 -0.95 6.51 -7.92
N ALA A 111 -1.67 7.60 -8.02
CA ALA A 111 -3.02 7.73 -7.47
C ALA A 111 -4.05 6.81 -8.18
N SER A 112 -3.83 6.52 -9.47
CA SER A 112 -4.74 5.73 -10.31
C SER A 112 -4.22 4.33 -10.68
N MET A 113 -3.10 3.89 -10.11
CA MET A 113 -2.49 2.59 -10.43
C MET A 113 -2.70 1.56 -9.31
N PRO A 114 -2.85 0.27 -9.67
CA PRO A 114 -2.87 -0.35 -11.01
C PRO A 114 -4.10 0.02 -11.83
N ARG A 115 -3.97 -0.09 -13.15
CA ARG A 115 -5.09 0.16 -14.09
C ARG A 115 -5.09 -0.84 -15.25
N VAL A 116 -6.24 -0.99 -15.90
CA VAL A 116 -6.32 -1.73 -17.16
C VAL A 116 -6.11 -0.77 -18.33
N ASN A 117 -5.24 -1.13 -19.26
CA ASN A 117 -4.96 -0.36 -20.45
C ASN A 117 -6.03 -0.56 -21.55
N SER A 118 -5.92 0.16 -22.65
CA SER A 118 -6.85 0.07 -23.79
C SER A 118 -6.88 -1.33 -24.46
N SER A 119 -5.86 -2.14 -24.25
CA SER A 119 -5.79 -3.53 -24.75
C SER A 119 -6.40 -4.55 -23.79
N GLY A 120 -6.91 -4.11 -22.63
CA GLY A 120 -7.50 -4.99 -21.60
C GLY A 120 -6.46 -5.63 -20.67
N GLU A 121 -5.20 -5.17 -20.68
CA GLU A 121 -4.14 -5.71 -19.84
C GLU A 121 -3.98 -4.90 -18.56
N LEU A 122 -3.82 -5.58 -17.43
CA LEU A 122 -3.57 -4.95 -16.14
C LEU A 122 -2.11 -4.49 -16.05
N GLU A 123 -1.93 -3.17 -15.94
CA GLU A 123 -0.63 -2.51 -15.80
C GLU A 123 -0.36 -2.09 -14.37
N THR A 124 0.89 -2.26 -13.96
CA THR A 124 1.45 -1.73 -12.71
C THR A 124 2.65 -0.84 -13.02
N ILE A 125 3.03 0.05 -12.10
CA ILE A 125 4.19 0.93 -12.32
C ILE A 125 5.49 0.13 -12.59
N PRO A 126 5.82 -0.95 -11.83
CA PRO A 126 7.00 -1.77 -12.15
C PRO A 126 6.99 -2.40 -13.53
N GLU A 127 5.80 -2.76 -14.05
CA GLU A 127 5.66 -3.32 -15.38
C GLU A 127 5.93 -2.28 -16.47
N LEU A 128 5.36 -1.08 -16.34
CA LEU A 128 5.62 0.05 -17.23
C LEU A 128 7.11 0.44 -17.24
N VAL A 129 7.76 0.49 -16.07
CA VAL A 129 9.20 0.75 -15.96
C VAL A 129 9.99 -0.32 -16.70
N ASN A 130 9.69 -1.60 -16.51
CA ASN A 130 10.38 -2.69 -17.20
C ASN A 130 10.09 -2.73 -18.70
N GLY A 131 8.88 -2.34 -19.14
CA GLY A 131 8.55 -2.15 -20.56
C GLY A 131 9.43 -1.08 -21.19
N CYS A 132 9.51 0.12 -20.57
CA CYS A 132 10.42 1.18 -21.05
C CYS A 132 11.87 0.71 -21.13
N ARG A 133 12.37 0.00 -20.12
CA ARG A 133 13.75 -0.50 -20.08
C ARG A 133 14.04 -1.46 -21.24
N THR A 134 13.18 -2.42 -21.47
CA THR A 134 13.42 -3.45 -22.51
C THR A 134 13.16 -2.92 -23.92
N GLU A 135 12.07 -2.22 -24.13
CA GLU A 135 11.58 -1.86 -25.46
C GLU A 135 12.17 -0.55 -25.98
N ARG A 136 12.45 0.41 -25.07
CA ARG A 136 12.90 1.76 -25.46
C ARG A 136 14.38 1.99 -25.21
N MET A 137 14.94 1.35 -24.17
CA MET A 137 16.34 1.53 -23.80
C MET A 137 17.22 0.35 -24.26
N GLY A 138 16.63 -0.83 -24.56
CA GLY A 138 17.40 -2.05 -24.82
C GLY A 138 18.19 -2.51 -23.59
N ALA A 139 17.65 -2.25 -22.40
CA ALA A 139 18.24 -2.59 -21.13
C ALA A 139 17.55 -3.82 -20.50
N GLU A 140 18.23 -4.50 -19.58
CA GLU A 140 17.65 -5.64 -18.86
C GLU A 140 16.54 -5.21 -17.89
N LYS A 141 15.57 -6.10 -17.69
CA LYS A 141 14.51 -5.93 -16.68
C LYS A 141 15.11 -5.86 -15.28
N TRP A 142 14.63 -4.94 -14.48
CA TRP A 142 14.90 -4.97 -13.05
C TRP A 142 14.02 -5.97 -12.32
N LYS A 143 14.55 -6.55 -11.24
CA LYS A 143 13.77 -7.37 -10.31
C LYS A 143 12.70 -6.53 -9.63
N TRP A 144 11.48 -7.04 -9.54
CA TRP A 144 10.32 -6.34 -8.97
C TRP A 144 10.55 -5.84 -7.53
N SER A 145 11.24 -6.63 -6.69
CA SER A 145 11.63 -6.23 -5.33
C SER A 145 13.08 -5.71 -5.25
N GLY A 146 13.68 -5.37 -6.38
CA GLY A 146 15.04 -4.82 -6.42
C GLY A 146 15.10 -3.37 -5.95
N GLY A 147 16.25 -2.94 -5.42
CA GLY A 147 16.42 -1.57 -4.92
C GLY A 147 16.22 -0.50 -5.99
N SER A 148 16.73 -0.73 -7.22
CA SER A 148 16.52 0.20 -8.35
C SER A 148 15.05 0.35 -8.71
N MET A 149 14.30 -0.77 -8.77
CA MET A 149 12.85 -0.73 -9.01
C MET A 149 12.13 0.01 -7.88
N ALA A 150 12.43 -0.32 -6.63
CA ALA A 150 11.81 0.33 -5.49
C ALA A 150 12.08 1.85 -5.48
N GLY A 151 13.31 2.27 -5.79
CA GLY A 151 13.67 3.69 -5.87
C GLY A 151 12.90 4.43 -6.96
N ILE A 152 12.89 3.90 -8.18
CA ILE A 152 12.18 4.54 -9.31
C ILE A 152 10.66 4.57 -9.07
N VAL A 153 10.06 3.49 -8.56
CA VAL A 153 8.63 3.49 -8.21
C VAL A 153 8.35 4.49 -7.08
N GLY A 154 9.27 4.64 -6.14
CA GLY A 154 9.21 5.67 -5.10
C GLY A 154 9.28 7.09 -5.66
N LEU A 155 10.22 7.36 -6.58
CA LEU A 155 10.36 8.67 -7.25
C LEU A 155 9.10 9.03 -8.06
N ILE A 156 8.56 8.07 -8.82
CA ILE A 156 7.29 8.24 -9.56
C ILE A 156 6.13 8.46 -8.59
N GLY A 157 6.05 7.67 -7.52
CA GLY A 157 4.99 7.77 -6.53
C GLY A 157 5.01 9.09 -5.76
N LEU A 158 6.19 9.64 -5.48
CA LEU A 158 6.38 10.94 -4.83
C LEU A 158 5.68 12.08 -5.62
N GLN A 159 5.64 11.99 -6.95
CA GLN A 159 4.97 12.99 -7.78
C GLN A 159 3.44 13.03 -7.59
N SER A 160 2.88 12.00 -6.97
CA SER A 160 1.45 11.92 -6.66
C SER A 160 1.15 12.10 -5.16
N ARG A 161 2.16 12.38 -4.33
CA ARG A 161 1.98 12.55 -2.87
C ARG A 161 0.92 13.62 -2.57
N GLY A 162 0.03 13.33 -1.62
CA GLY A 162 -1.08 14.21 -1.27
C GLY A 162 -2.30 14.13 -2.20
N MET A 163 -2.21 13.46 -3.36
CA MET A 163 -3.37 13.21 -4.22
C MET A 163 -4.19 12.04 -3.68
N LEU A 164 -5.50 12.10 -3.83
CA LEU A 164 -6.37 10.99 -3.42
C LEU A 164 -6.15 9.77 -4.32
N VAL A 165 -6.08 8.59 -3.71
CA VAL A 165 -6.11 7.31 -4.42
C VAL A 165 -7.49 7.13 -5.02
N ASP A 166 -7.52 6.85 -6.33
CA ASP A 166 -8.74 6.61 -7.10
C ASP A 166 -8.46 5.54 -8.17
N VAL A 167 -8.52 4.29 -7.73
CA VAL A 167 -8.25 3.12 -8.56
C VAL A 167 -9.56 2.57 -9.09
N ALA A 168 -9.71 2.52 -10.41
CA ALA A 168 -10.89 1.98 -11.08
C ALA A 168 -11.01 0.46 -10.88
N ILE A 169 -12.22 0.01 -10.56
CA ILE A 169 -12.54 -1.41 -10.28
C ILE A 169 -13.62 -1.98 -11.19
N ASP A 170 -14.22 -1.16 -12.01
CA ASP A 170 -15.32 -1.49 -12.92
C ASP A 170 -14.87 -1.66 -14.38
N GLY A 171 -15.81 -1.92 -15.25
CA GLY A 171 -15.56 -2.10 -16.67
C GLY A 171 -14.54 -3.20 -16.94
N GLN A 172 -13.48 -2.89 -17.69
CA GLN A 172 -12.44 -3.87 -18.04
C GLN A 172 -11.61 -4.35 -16.83
N ALA A 173 -11.59 -3.60 -15.72
CA ALA A 173 -10.85 -3.96 -14.53
C ALA A 173 -11.55 -5.02 -13.68
N SER A 174 -12.88 -5.19 -13.81
CA SER A 174 -13.71 -5.97 -12.90
C SER A 174 -13.26 -7.42 -12.74
N SER A 175 -12.92 -8.11 -13.84
CA SER A 175 -12.50 -9.52 -13.76
C SER A 175 -11.19 -9.72 -12.99
N MET A 176 -10.22 -8.83 -13.20
CA MET A 176 -8.93 -8.88 -12.48
C MET A 176 -9.10 -8.41 -11.03
N TRP A 177 -10.01 -7.47 -10.78
CA TRP A 177 -10.34 -7.03 -9.43
C TRP A 177 -11.02 -8.15 -8.62
N GLU A 178 -11.99 -8.86 -9.20
CA GLU A 178 -12.64 -10.03 -8.56
C GLU A 178 -11.63 -11.14 -8.25
N LYS A 179 -10.73 -11.43 -9.19
CA LYS A 179 -9.61 -12.36 -8.94
C LYS A 179 -8.76 -11.91 -7.75
N GLY A 180 -8.45 -10.61 -7.67
CA GLY A 180 -7.70 -10.04 -6.55
C GLY A 180 -8.44 -10.13 -5.22
N LYS A 181 -9.76 -9.89 -5.23
CA LYS A 181 -10.65 -10.06 -4.07
C LYS A 181 -10.66 -11.51 -3.60
N GLU A 182 -10.84 -12.47 -4.50
CA GLU A 182 -10.79 -13.89 -4.17
C GLU A 182 -9.44 -14.27 -3.51
N LEU A 183 -8.32 -13.86 -4.09
CA LEU A 183 -6.99 -14.12 -3.53
C LEU A 183 -6.81 -13.50 -2.13
N TYR A 184 -7.38 -12.32 -1.88
CA TYR A 184 -7.28 -11.63 -0.60
C TYR A 184 -7.99 -12.38 0.53
N TYR A 185 -9.14 -13.01 0.24
CA TYR A 185 -9.94 -13.79 1.21
C TYR A 185 -9.58 -15.28 1.24
N THR A 186 -8.87 -15.78 0.24
CA THR A 186 -8.50 -17.20 0.18
C THR A 186 -7.48 -17.55 1.25
N ARG A 187 -7.81 -18.53 2.09
CA ARG A 187 -6.92 -19.05 3.13
C ARG A 187 -5.88 -19.97 2.52
N VAL A 188 -4.61 -19.71 2.79
CA VAL A 188 -3.49 -20.46 2.23
C VAL A 188 -2.41 -20.74 3.29
N GLY A 189 -1.45 -21.57 2.91
CA GLY A 189 -0.29 -21.90 3.74
C GLY A 189 -0.62 -22.85 4.89
N GLN A 190 0.44 -23.27 5.60
CA GLN A 190 0.30 -24.20 6.73
C GLN A 190 -0.47 -23.61 7.93
N LEU A 191 -0.51 -22.27 8.04
CA LEU A 191 -1.27 -21.60 9.09
C LEU A 191 -2.74 -21.36 8.68
N ASN A 192 -3.12 -21.75 7.45
CA ASN A 192 -4.49 -21.62 6.94
C ASN A 192 -5.07 -20.21 7.16
N MET A 193 -4.36 -19.16 6.71
CA MET A 193 -4.74 -17.76 6.88
C MET A 193 -4.85 -17.04 5.54
N SER A 194 -5.70 -16.04 5.49
CA SER A 194 -5.86 -15.11 4.38
C SER A 194 -5.33 -13.71 4.74
N CYS A 195 -5.30 -12.79 3.78
CA CYS A 195 -4.96 -11.39 4.05
C CYS A 195 -5.98 -10.75 5.00
N ALA A 196 -7.27 -11.05 4.82
CA ALA A 196 -8.37 -10.54 5.65
C ALA A 196 -8.21 -10.90 7.13
N ASN A 197 -7.74 -12.11 7.46
CA ASN A 197 -7.54 -12.49 8.87
C ASN A 197 -6.59 -11.54 9.63
N CYS A 198 -5.59 -10.97 8.95
CA CYS A 198 -4.69 -10.00 9.59
C CYS A 198 -5.21 -8.56 9.43
N HIS A 199 -5.72 -8.20 8.24
CA HIS A 199 -5.94 -6.82 7.84
C HIS A 199 -7.38 -6.32 7.96
N GLU A 200 -8.35 -7.21 8.25
CA GLU A 200 -9.74 -6.86 8.58
C GLU A 200 -10.14 -7.34 9.97
N GLU A 201 -9.87 -8.62 10.28
CA GLU A 201 -10.32 -9.20 11.55
C GLU A 201 -9.42 -8.83 12.74
N ASN A 202 -8.14 -8.50 12.49
CA ASN A 202 -7.13 -8.30 13.54
C ASN A 202 -6.29 -7.02 13.38
N TYR A 203 -6.72 -6.03 12.58
CA TYR A 203 -6.01 -4.75 12.54
C TYR A 203 -6.02 -4.09 13.95
N GLY A 204 -5.01 -3.28 14.23
CA GLY A 204 -4.81 -2.69 15.56
C GLY A 204 -4.16 -3.62 16.59
N ASN A 205 -4.27 -4.94 16.41
CA ASN A 205 -3.62 -5.90 17.29
C ASN A 205 -2.12 -5.97 17.05
N MET A 206 -1.38 -6.34 18.10
CA MET A 206 0.07 -6.54 18.00
C MET A 206 0.42 -7.83 17.29
N ILE A 207 1.35 -7.75 16.34
CA ILE A 207 2.06 -8.89 15.80
C ILE A 207 3.57 -8.72 16.06
N ARG A 208 4.13 -9.45 17.00
CA ARG A 208 5.49 -9.22 17.51
C ARG A 208 5.60 -7.81 18.11
N ALA A 209 6.49 -6.96 17.62
CA ALA A 209 6.72 -5.60 18.10
C ALA A 209 6.04 -4.52 17.24
N ASP A 210 5.06 -4.87 16.41
CA ASP A 210 4.42 -3.96 15.46
C ASP A 210 2.91 -4.17 15.43
N HIS A 211 2.13 -3.13 15.17
CA HIS A 211 0.68 -3.24 15.01
C HIS A 211 0.32 -3.69 13.58
N LEU A 212 -0.65 -4.57 13.47
CA LEU A 212 -1.30 -4.89 12.21
C LEU A 212 -2.06 -3.66 11.73
N SER A 213 -1.76 -3.18 10.53
CA SER A 213 -2.57 -2.16 9.86
C SER A 213 -3.70 -2.82 9.07
N MET A 214 -4.61 -2.03 8.52
CA MET A 214 -5.67 -2.50 7.61
C MET A 214 -5.15 -2.92 6.22
N GLY A 215 -3.84 -2.90 6.01
CA GLY A 215 -3.20 -3.37 4.78
C GLY A 215 -3.24 -2.40 3.62
N GLN A 216 -3.58 -1.14 3.86
CA GLN A 216 -3.60 -0.11 2.81
C GLN A 216 -2.21 0.10 2.20
N ILE A 217 -2.17 0.31 0.88
CA ILE A 217 -0.91 0.41 0.12
C ILE A 217 -0.63 1.80 -0.46
N ASN A 218 -1.39 2.80 -0.05
CA ASN A 218 -1.24 4.20 -0.45
C ASN A 218 0.14 4.79 -0.14
N GLY A 219 0.88 4.23 0.82
CA GLY A 219 2.24 4.65 1.20
C GLY A 219 3.38 3.89 0.51
N PHE A 220 3.10 2.94 -0.39
CA PHE A 220 4.16 2.15 -1.04
C PHE A 220 4.75 2.83 -2.28
N PRO A 221 6.07 2.62 -2.52
CA PRO A 221 7.05 1.84 -1.75
C PRO A 221 7.27 2.42 -0.36
N THR A 222 7.51 1.54 0.63
CA THR A 222 7.69 1.94 2.01
C THR A 222 9.09 1.60 2.52
N TYR A 223 9.74 2.55 3.21
CA TYR A 223 10.95 2.25 3.95
C TYR A 223 10.60 1.49 5.22
N ARG A 224 11.29 0.39 5.46
CA ARG A 224 11.10 -0.39 6.67
C ARG A 224 12.33 -0.30 7.57
N LEU A 225 12.13 0.23 8.79
CA LEU A 225 13.16 0.35 9.81
C LEU A 225 13.82 -1.01 10.12
N LYS A 226 13.01 -2.07 10.16
CA LYS A 226 13.46 -3.44 10.43
C LYS A 226 14.58 -3.93 9.51
N ASN A 227 14.57 -3.56 8.24
CA ASN A 227 15.53 -4.05 7.25
C ASN A 227 16.31 -2.94 6.54
N ALA A 228 16.08 -1.69 6.91
CA ALA A 228 16.71 -0.50 6.35
C ALA A 228 16.66 -0.45 4.81
N LYS A 229 15.52 -0.80 4.23
CA LYS A 229 15.31 -0.87 2.77
C LYS A 229 13.97 -0.28 2.38
N LEU A 230 13.91 0.26 1.17
CA LEU A 230 12.67 0.59 0.50
C LEU A 230 12.05 -0.70 -0.07
N ASN A 231 10.83 -1.01 0.34
CA ASN A 231 10.15 -2.27 0.04
C ASN A 231 9.00 -2.03 -0.93
N THR A 232 8.91 -2.89 -1.96
CA THR A 232 7.84 -2.87 -2.96
C THR A 232 6.61 -3.66 -2.50
N ILE A 233 5.46 -3.43 -3.16
CA ILE A 233 4.20 -4.13 -2.88
C ILE A 233 4.35 -5.65 -3.03
N HIS A 234 4.84 -6.13 -4.17
CA HIS A 234 5.00 -7.57 -4.39
C HIS A 234 6.00 -8.21 -3.42
N GLY A 235 7.07 -7.47 -3.07
CA GLY A 235 7.99 -7.90 -2.02
C GLY A 235 7.29 -8.04 -0.66
N ARG A 236 6.34 -7.14 -0.36
CA ARG A 236 5.53 -7.23 0.87
C ARG A 236 4.55 -8.40 0.84
N PHE A 237 3.82 -8.61 -0.25
CA PHE A 237 2.93 -9.77 -0.40
C PHE A 237 3.68 -11.08 -0.21
N LYS A 238 4.83 -11.22 -0.87
CA LYS A 238 5.72 -12.37 -0.71
C LYS A 238 6.15 -12.59 0.75
N GLY A 239 6.45 -11.51 1.47
CA GLY A 239 6.80 -11.57 2.89
C GLY A 239 5.62 -12.01 3.76
N CYS A 240 4.41 -11.51 3.51
CA CYS A 240 3.20 -11.91 4.22
C CYS A 240 2.88 -13.38 4.00
N MET A 241 2.91 -13.87 2.74
CA MET A 241 2.67 -15.28 2.42
C MET A 241 3.68 -16.20 3.12
N LYS A 242 4.96 -15.83 3.15
CA LYS A 242 5.99 -16.59 3.88
C LYS A 242 5.72 -16.63 5.39
N ASN A 243 5.20 -15.55 5.99
CA ASN A 243 4.86 -15.52 7.41
C ASN A 243 3.77 -16.53 7.78
N ILE A 244 2.84 -16.82 6.88
CA ILE A 244 1.79 -17.84 7.06
C ILE A 244 2.19 -19.21 6.49
N ARG A 245 3.49 -19.38 6.13
CA ARG A 245 4.06 -20.61 5.56
C ARG A 245 3.37 -21.04 4.25
N ALA A 246 2.94 -20.07 3.44
CA ALA A 246 2.46 -20.29 2.09
C ALA A 246 3.60 -20.13 1.08
N THR A 247 3.51 -20.83 -0.06
CA THR A 247 4.36 -20.58 -1.22
C THR A 247 3.91 -19.29 -1.89
N PRO A 248 4.78 -18.25 -1.99
CA PRO A 248 4.39 -17.00 -2.64
C PRO A 248 4.16 -17.17 -4.13
N TYR A 249 3.23 -16.40 -4.68
CA TYR A 249 3.10 -16.24 -6.12
C TYR A 249 4.33 -15.54 -6.72
N LYS A 250 4.44 -15.60 -8.05
CA LYS A 250 5.53 -14.93 -8.79
C LYS A 250 5.35 -13.40 -8.74
N GLU A 251 6.41 -12.69 -8.41
CA GLU A 251 6.45 -11.23 -8.55
C GLU A 251 6.24 -10.84 -10.03
N GLY A 252 5.30 -9.92 -10.29
CA GLY A 252 4.89 -9.55 -11.64
C GLY A 252 3.97 -10.58 -12.33
N GLY A 253 3.59 -11.67 -11.65
CA GLY A 253 2.59 -12.61 -12.15
C GLY A 253 1.17 -12.10 -11.95
N ASP A 254 0.22 -12.70 -12.65
CA ASP A 254 -1.18 -12.27 -12.69
C ASP A 254 -1.85 -12.30 -11.32
N GLU A 255 -1.48 -13.25 -10.45
CA GLU A 255 -2.02 -13.33 -9.09
C GLU A 255 -1.63 -12.10 -8.26
N PHE A 256 -0.36 -11.73 -8.27
CA PHE A 256 0.09 -10.56 -7.51
C PHE A 256 -0.33 -9.24 -8.13
N LYS A 257 -0.47 -9.15 -9.46
CA LYS A 257 -1.02 -7.96 -10.11
C LYS A 257 -2.51 -7.79 -9.77
N ALA A 258 -3.30 -8.86 -9.83
CA ALA A 258 -4.70 -8.86 -9.44
C ALA A 258 -4.88 -8.49 -7.96
N LEU A 259 -4.08 -9.09 -7.08
CA LEU A 259 -4.06 -8.77 -5.65
C LEU A 259 -3.67 -7.31 -5.41
N GLU A 260 -2.68 -6.76 -6.15
CA GLU A 260 -2.30 -5.35 -6.07
C GLU A 260 -3.46 -4.43 -6.45
N LEU A 261 -4.20 -4.74 -7.52
CA LEU A 261 -5.38 -3.99 -7.94
C LEU A 261 -6.45 -3.95 -6.83
N TYR A 262 -6.79 -5.12 -6.28
CA TYR A 262 -7.77 -5.20 -5.20
C TYR A 262 -7.31 -4.43 -3.95
N VAL A 263 -6.07 -4.63 -3.50
CA VAL A 263 -5.55 -3.96 -2.30
C VAL A 263 -5.36 -2.46 -2.52
N ALA A 264 -5.04 -2.02 -3.74
CA ALA A 264 -4.97 -0.60 -4.07
C ALA A 264 -6.34 0.07 -3.97
N SER A 265 -7.39 -0.55 -4.52
CA SER A 265 -8.77 -0.03 -4.47
C SER A 265 -9.31 0.08 -3.03
N ARG A 266 -8.80 -0.73 -2.10
CA ARG A 266 -9.12 -0.61 -0.66
C ARG A 266 -8.59 0.68 -0.04
N SER A 267 -7.67 1.38 -0.72
CA SER A 267 -7.12 2.67 -0.29
C SER A 267 -7.81 3.87 -0.94
N ASN A 268 -8.86 3.66 -1.76
CA ASN A 268 -9.56 4.77 -2.44
C ASN A 268 -10.06 5.80 -1.42
N GLY A 269 -9.80 7.06 -1.69
CA GLY A 269 -10.11 8.18 -0.80
C GLY A 269 -9.00 8.57 0.17
N LEU A 270 -8.04 7.69 0.50
CA LEU A 270 -6.82 8.07 1.23
C LEU A 270 -5.84 8.81 0.30
N THR A 271 -4.98 9.65 0.85
CA THR A 271 -3.92 10.27 0.06
C THR A 271 -2.77 9.30 -0.22
N VAL A 272 -2.10 9.48 -1.35
CA VAL A 272 -0.80 8.88 -1.61
C VAL A 272 0.22 9.45 -0.64
N GLU A 273 0.87 8.57 0.13
CA GLU A 273 1.87 8.93 1.15
C GLU A 273 3.30 8.55 0.75
N THR A 274 3.52 8.15 -0.49
CA THR A 274 4.83 7.67 -0.98
C THR A 274 5.90 8.77 -0.96
N PRO A 275 7.10 8.49 -0.45
CA PRO A 275 7.53 7.26 0.21
C PRO A 275 7.22 7.29 1.72
N SER A 276 6.65 6.21 2.24
CA SER A 276 6.29 6.12 3.65
C SER A 276 7.35 5.40 4.51
N VAL A 277 7.24 5.56 5.83
CA VAL A 277 8.10 4.86 6.82
C VAL A 277 7.26 3.89 7.65
N ARG A 278 7.75 2.68 7.85
CA ARG A 278 7.12 1.62 8.66
C ARG A 278 8.18 0.83 9.44
N ASN A 279 7.78 0.08 10.46
CA ASN A 279 8.66 -0.78 11.26
C ASN A 279 9.23 -1.98 10.48
#